data_eab90592700de71868a91b568ec3060b
#
_entry.id   eab90592700de71868a91b568ec3060b
#
_cell.length_a   1.000
_cell.length_b   1.000
_cell.length_c   1.000
_cell.angle_alpha   90.00
_cell.angle_beta   90.00
_cell.angle_gamma   90.00
#
_symmetry.space_group_name_H-M   'P 1'
#
loop_
_entity.id
_entity.type
_entity.pdbx_description
1 polymer ?
#
loop_
_entity_poly.entity_id
_entity_poly.type
_entity_poly.pdbx_seq_one_letter_code
_entity_poly.pdbx_strand_id
1 'polypeptide(L)'
;MIPFLHIGPITIPTFGLMVATALLVSAYVLQADFNRRRAQLERLPGYKRQRDEGFLIIGVAGIAGLVGARLYHVLESPSELFADPWNLLFSRFGFAWFGGFLGGFIALVVMARRLKVPLLLFLDICSPAACVGYAIGRIGCLLSGDGDYGRPTAWHWPWGMAFPQGVVPTTETCVQWGWPTDCRVYPTPLYEFFIWLAIAAFLWHMGTKSLRGPKAQGEIFANYLILTGVARFLIEFLRINPRSFLGLSNAQAASLLSILVGAVLLWRIKNQFRARKKEHRIVEHIAASGDVLQPEYHKPTPECPHPERWHMYDSMTAEVEVLDFLKAIVTTIKPELVVETGTFSGLSTLRIAEGLKANGFGRVITCEYDAKVFAAAKERFASSGLSEWIDARNESSLEMKVDRRIDLLFCDSDAPIRGQEVRHFLPQVNPYGLILMHDASSSMKTVREAALQLEQEGLISVVLLPTPRGLVVAQKRQGRK
;
A
#
# COMPACT_ATOMS: atom_id res chain seq x y z
N MET A 1 -27.17 2.91 -36.43
CA MET A 1 -25.76 3.29 -36.35
C MET A 1 -25.61 4.68 -36.89
N ILE A 2 -24.85 5.48 -36.20
CA ILE A 2 -24.66 6.89 -36.54
C ILE A 2 -23.16 7.15 -36.40
N PRO A 3 -22.32 6.76 -37.41
CA PRO A 3 -20.89 7.01 -37.38
C PRO A 3 -20.54 8.49 -37.30
N PHE A 4 -21.37 9.32 -37.88
CA PHE A 4 -21.18 10.77 -37.91
C PHE A 4 -22.47 11.49 -37.55
N LEU A 5 -22.36 12.48 -36.68
CA LEU A 5 -23.47 13.43 -36.38
C LEU A 5 -23.29 14.68 -37.23
N HIS A 6 -24.32 15.01 -38.03
CA HIS A 6 -24.33 16.21 -38.83
C HIS A 6 -25.19 17.28 -38.13
N ILE A 7 -24.56 18.35 -37.70
CA ILE A 7 -25.23 19.52 -37.09
C ILE A 7 -24.96 20.73 -37.98
N GLY A 8 -25.85 20.96 -38.93
CA GLY A 8 -25.63 21.94 -39.97
C GLY A 8 -24.37 21.62 -40.81
N PRO A 9 -23.43 22.56 -40.95
CA PRO A 9 -22.19 22.33 -41.69
C PRO A 9 -21.13 21.50 -40.93
N ILE A 10 -21.38 21.20 -39.64
CA ILE A 10 -20.40 20.51 -38.79
C ILE A 10 -20.67 19.00 -38.75
N THR A 11 -19.67 18.22 -39.12
CA THR A 11 -19.69 16.75 -39.02
C THR A 11 -18.83 16.31 -37.84
N ILE A 12 -19.46 15.70 -36.85
CA ILE A 12 -18.78 15.21 -35.63
C ILE A 12 -18.73 13.69 -35.67
N PRO A 13 -17.56 13.06 -35.62
CA PRO A 13 -17.45 11.61 -35.46
C PRO A 13 -18.01 11.18 -34.09
N THR A 14 -18.97 10.26 -34.08
CA THR A 14 -19.61 9.77 -32.83
C THR A 14 -18.64 9.08 -31.94
N PHE A 15 -17.64 8.37 -32.48
CA PHE A 15 -16.53 7.80 -31.70
C PHE A 15 -15.77 8.86 -30.89
N GLY A 16 -15.38 9.97 -31.56
CA GLY A 16 -14.66 11.07 -30.88
C GLY A 16 -15.50 11.72 -29.79
N LEU A 17 -16.80 11.90 -30.02
CA LEU A 17 -17.74 12.41 -29.01
C LEU A 17 -17.83 11.49 -27.80
N MET A 18 -17.90 10.18 -28.02
CA MET A 18 -17.95 9.20 -26.94
C MET A 18 -16.63 9.10 -26.16
N VAL A 19 -15.47 9.27 -26.83
CA VAL A 19 -14.18 9.37 -26.16
C VAL A 19 -14.13 10.62 -25.24
N ALA A 20 -14.57 11.78 -25.75
CA ALA A 20 -14.66 12.99 -24.93
C ALA A 20 -15.59 12.79 -23.72
N THR A 21 -16.74 12.16 -23.93
CA THR A 21 -17.69 11.80 -22.87
C THR A 21 -17.07 10.83 -21.87
N ALA A 22 -16.33 9.83 -22.33
CA ALA A 22 -15.63 8.87 -21.50
C ALA A 22 -14.61 9.55 -20.58
N LEU A 23 -13.80 10.48 -21.11
CA LEU A 23 -12.85 11.25 -20.32
C LEU A 23 -13.56 12.11 -19.28
N LEU A 24 -14.62 12.79 -19.66
CA LEU A 24 -15.38 13.67 -18.76
C LEU A 24 -16.02 12.89 -17.62
N VAL A 25 -16.72 11.78 -17.92
CA VAL A 25 -17.36 10.93 -16.91
C VAL A 25 -16.32 10.26 -16.01
N SER A 26 -15.20 9.80 -16.58
CA SER A 26 -14.09 9.26 -15.80
C SER A 26 -13.53 10.30 -14.82
N ALA A 27 -13.41 11.56 -15.24
CA ALA A 27 -12.96 12.64 -14.38
C ALA A 27 -13.92 12.87 -13.19
N TYR A 28 -15.23 12.85 -13.46
CA TYR A 28 -16.25 12.93 -12.39
C TYR A 28 -16.19 11.76 -11.42
N VAL A 29 -16.08 10.52 -11.93
CA VAL A 29 -15.96 9.32 -11.08
C VAL A 29 -14.70 9.37 -10.24
N LEU A 30 -13.58 9.76 -10.84
CA LEU A 30 -12.30 9.91 -10.16
C LEU A 30 -12.36 11.00 -9.08
N GLN A 31 -12.95 12.15 -9.39
CA GLN A 31 -13.15 13.23 -8.43
C GLN A 31 -14.05 12.80 -7.27
N ALA A 32 -15.09 12.03 -7.52
CA ALA A 32 -15.96 11.47 -6.49
C ALA A 32 -15.18 10.49 -5.57
N ASP A 33 -14.25 9.67 -6.13
CA ASP A 33 -13.42 8.77 -5.33
C ASP A 33 -12.40 9.55 -4.48
N PHE A 34 -11.77 10.60 -5.01
CA PHE A 34 -10.93 11.49 -4.21
C PHE A 34 -11.71 12.14 -3.07
N ASN A 35 -12.91 12.63 -3.35
CA ASN A 35 -13.76 13.29 -2.34
C ASN A 35 -14.13 12.32 -1.21
N ARG A 36 -14.56 11.09 -1.52
CA ARG A 36 -14.93 10.12 -0.48
C ARG A 36 -13.75 9.63 0.35
N ARG A 37 -12.53 9.68 -0.19
CA ARG A 37 -11.28 9.30 0.49
C ARG A 37 -10.53 10.47 1.10
N ARG A 38 -11.10 11.67 1.07
CA ARG A 38 -10.45 12.90 1.48
C ARG A 38 -9.82 12.83 2.86
N ALA A 39 -10.57 12.37 3.86
CA ALA A 39 -10.06 12.20 5.21
C ALA A 39 -8.87 11.22 5.31
N GLN A 40 -8.81 10.21 4.45
CA GLN A 40 -7.69 9.27 4.37
C GLN A 40 -6.47 9.93 3.72
N LEU A 41 -6.68 10.70 2.65
CA LEU A 41 -5.61 11.34 1.89
C LEU A 41 -4.96 12.48 2.69
N GLU A 42 -5.73 13.27 3.42
CA GLU A 42 -5.24 14.37 4.25
C GLU A 42 -4.36 13.92 5.42
N ARG A 43 -4.46 12.65 5.83
CA ARG A 43 -3.56 12.03 6.82
C ARG A 43 -2.20 11.62 6.24
N LEU A 44 -2.04 11.63 4.91
CA LEU A 44 -0.76 11.28 4.29
C LEU A 44 0.25 12.41 4.45
N PRO A 45 1.50 12.12 4.85
CA PRO A 45 2.52 13.15 5.05
C PRO A 45 2.82 13.87 3.74
N GLY A 46 2.59 15.19 3.74
CA GLY A 46 2.88 16.06 2.61
C GLY A 46 1.92 15.95 1.42
N TYR A 47 0.75 15.33 1.56
CA TYR A 47 -0.28 15.31 0.53
C TYR A 47 -0.58 16.72 0.04
N LYS A 48 -0.58 16.90 -1.29
CA LYS A 48 -0.82 18.19 -1.94
C LYS A 48 -2.24 18.21 -2.51
N ARG A 49 -3.19 18.63 -1.69
CA ARG A 49 -4.58 18.80 -2.11
C ARG A 49 -4.68 19.76 -3.30
N GLN A 50 -5.45 19.37 -4.31
CA GLN A 50 -5.90 20.21 -5.42
C GLN A 50 -7.44 20.34 -5.34
N ARG A 51 -8.00 21.35 -6.00
CA ARG A 51 -9.45 21.55 -6.00
C ARG A 51 -10.17 20.47 -6.81
N ASP A 52 -9.62 20.15 -7.98
CA ASP A 52 -10.25 19.31 -9.00
C ASP A 52 -9.27 18.21 -9.45
N GLU A 53 -8.81 17.36 -8.49
CA GLU A 53 -7.80 16.33 -8.74
C GLU A 53 -8.19 15.38 -9.88
N GLY A 54 -9.48 14.94 -9.92
CA GLY A 54 -9.96 14.00 -10.93
C GLY A 54 -9.87 14.56 -12.33
N PHE A 55 -10.29 15.81 -12.54
CA PHE A 55 -10.22 16.49 -13.84
C PHE A 55 -8.79 16.75 -14.27
N LEU A 56 -7.94 17.18 -13.34
CA LEU A 56 -6.51 17.43 -13.61
C LEU A 56 -5.81 16.13 -14.02
N ILE A 57 -6.02 15.03 -13.29
CA ILE A 57 -5.39 13.74 -13.56
C ILE A 57 -5.83 13.20 -14.92
N ILE A 58 -7.14 13.18 -15.21
CA ILE A 58 -7.65 12.68 -16.48
C ILE A 58 -7.23 13.58 -17.65
N GLY A 59 -7.21 14.90 -17.45
CA GLY A 59 -6.73 15.85 -18.47
C GLY A 59 -5.26 15.61 -18.82
N VAL A 60 -4.39 15.52 -17.81
CA VAL A 60 -2.96 15.25 -18.00
C VAL A 60 -2.72 13.86 -18.61
N ALA A 61 -3.42 12.82 -18.12
CA ALA A 61 -3.30 11.47 -18.66
C ALA A 61 -3.83 11.37 -20.11
N GLY A 62 -4.92 12.06 -20.44
CA GLY A 62 -5.46 12.13 -21.80
C GLY A 62 -4.49 12.79 -22.78
N ILE A 63 -3.96 13.96 -22.43
CA ILE A 63 -2.98 14.68 -23.27
C ILE A 63 -1.70 13.83 -23.43
N ALA A 64 -1.17 13.30 -22.34
CA ALA A 64 0.04 12.45 -22.39
C ALA A 64 -0.19 11.16 -23.18
N GLY A 65 -1.40 10.59 -23.09
CA GLY A 65 -1.80 9.45 -23.91
C GLY A 65 -1.84 9.78 -25.40
N LEU A 66 -2.44 10.89 -25.78
CA LEU A 66 -2.46 11.34 -27.19
C LEU A 66 -1.06 11.58 -27.74
N VAL A 67 -0.22 12.29 -26.98
CA VAL A 67 1.18 12.54 -27.35
C VAL A 67 1.96 11.23 -27.45
N GLY A 68 1.82 10.34 -26.46
CA GLY A 68 2.48 9.04 -26.46
C GLY A 68 2.07 8.16 -27.62
N ALA A 69 0.76 8.10 -27.95
CA ALA A 69 0.24 7.36 -29.08
C ALA A 69 0.84 7.85 -30.41
N ARG A 70 0.99 9.17 -30.53
CA ARG A 70 1.58 9.79 -31.72
C ARG A 70 3.08 9.54 -31.83
N LEU A 71 3.81 9.77 -30.74
CA LEU A 71 5.26 9.53 -30.72
C LEU A 71 5.61 8.07 -31.02
N TYR A 72 4.84 7.13 -30.48
CA TYR A 72 5.06 5.72 -30.75
C TYR A 72 4.81 5.36 -32.21
N HIS A 73 3.74 5.87 -32.80
CA HIS A 73 3.45 5.68 -34.23
C HIS A 73 4.57 6.23 -35.13
N VAL A 74 5.09 7.41 -34.81
CA VAL A 74 6.26 7.98 -35.52
C VAL A 74 7.49 7.09 -35.42
N LEU A 75 7.73 6.47 -34.23
CA LEU A 75 8.84 5.55 -34.03
C LEU A 75 8.67 4.20 -34.76
N GLU A 76 7.44 3.77 -35.02
CA GLU A 76 7.13 2.56 -35.80
C GLU A 76 7.32 2.76 -37.32
N SER A 77 7.31 4.01 -37.83
CA SER A 77 7.41 4.36 -39.23
C SER A 77 8.62 5.22 -39.56
N PRO A 78 9.86 4.74 -39.31
CA PRO A 78 11.06 5.56 -39.48
C PRO A 78 11.29 5.99 -40.94
N SER A 79 10.89 5.20 -41.93
CA SER A 79 10.98 5.54 -43.33
C SER A 79 10.10 6.73 -43.72
N GLU A 80 8.88 6.80 -43.19
CA GLU A 80 7.96 7.90 -43.41
C GLU A 80 8.41 9.16 -42.66
N LEU A 81 9.00 9.00 -41.47
CA LEU A 81 9.57 10.10 -40.71
C LEU A 81 10.65 10.86 -41.47
N PHE A 82 11.52 10.15 -42.19
CA PHE A 82 12.57 10.78 -43.01
C PHE A 82 12.04 11.33 -44.33
N ALA A 83 10.93 10.79 -44.86
CA ALA A 83 10.34 11.24 -46.12
C ALA A 83 9.49 12.52 -45.94
N ASP A 84 8.59 12.56 -44.93
CA ASP A 84 7.71 13.71 -44.66
C ASP A 84 7.37 13.80 -43.16
N PRO A 85 8.27 14.38 -42.35
CA PRO A 85 8.11 14.45 -40.89
C PRO A 85 6.90 15.27 -40.47
N TRP A 86 6.56 16.32 -41.21
CA TRP A 86 5.44 17.21 -40.84
C TRP A 86 4.08 16.54 -41.05
N ASN A 87 3.84 15.86 -42.16
CA ASN A 87 2.62 15.12 -42.38
C ASN A 87 2.50 13.95 -41.42
N LEU A 88 3.61 13.25 -41.11
CA LEU A 88 3.59 12.17 -40.15
C LEU A 88 3.26 12.67 -38.73
N LEU A 89 3.79 13.82 -38.31
CA LEU A 89 3.53 14.39 -36.96
C LEU A 89 2.12 14.96 -36.79
N PHE A 90 1.55 15.57 -37.83
CA PHE A 90 0.29 16.31 -37.76
C PHE A 90 -0.89 15.63 -38.51
N SER A 91 -0.70 14.44 -39.05
CA SER A 91 -1.75 13.69 -39.71
C SER A 91 -2.91 13.37 -38.75
N ARG A 92 -4.12 13.33 -39.25
CA ARG A 92 -5.32 12.99 -38.47
C ARG A 92 -5.43 11.48 -38.15
N PHE A 93 -4.60 10.66 -38.76
CA PHE A 93 -4.56 9.20 -38.65
C PHE A 93 -3.22 8.76 -38.08
N GLY A 94 -3.14 7.52 -37.55
CA GLY A 94 -1.88 6.97 -37.02
C GLY A 94 -1.66 7.27 -35.53
N PHE A 95 -2.46 6.63 -34.68
CA PHE A 95 -2.26 6.62 -33.23
C PHE A 95 -2.04 5.19 -32.79
N ALA A 96 -0.85 4.93 -32.21
CA ALA A 96 -0.51 3.62 -31.70
C ALA A 96 -1.06 3.44 -30.27
N TRP A 97 -1.83 2.40 -30.07
CA TRP A 97 -2.45 2.12 -28.77
C TRP A 97 -1.41 1.95 -27.64
N PHE A 98 -0.29 1.26 -27.91
CA PHE A 98 0.78 1.05 -26.92
C PHE A 98 1.43 2.36 -26.46
N GLY A 99 1.65 3.28 -27.37
CA GLY A 99 2.17 4.61 -27.03
C GLY A 99 1.21 5.40 -26.16
N GLY A 100 -0.08 5.33 -26.45
CA GLY A 100 -1.14 5.95 -25.65
C GLY A 100 -1.20 5.39 -24.23
N PHE A 101 -1.14 4.08 -24.12
CA PHE A 101 -1.10 3.41 -22.80
C PHE A 101 0.14 3.80 -21.99
N LEU A 102 1.32 3.77 -22.60
CA LEU A 102 2.57 4.12 -21.92
C LEU A 102 2.60 5.59 -21.49
N GLY A 103 2.21 6.51 -22.36
CA GLY A 103 2.15 7.94 -22.06
C GLY A 103 1.15 8.24 -20.93
N GLY A 104 -0.04 7.67 -21.00
CA GLY A 104 -1.04 7.79 -19.94
C GLY A 104 -0.57 7.23 -18.61
N PHE A 105 0.07 6.04 -18.61
CA PHE A 105 0.59 5.43 -17.38
C PHE A 105 1.72 6.25 -16.75
N ILE A 106 2.66 6.76 -17.56
CA ILE A 106 3.73 7.66 -17.08
C ILE A 106 3.11 8.90 -16.42
N ALA A 107 2.09 9.48 -17.06
CA ALA A 107 1.37 10.64 -16.50
C ALA A 107 0.75 10.32 -15.14
N LEU A 108 0.11 9.16 -14.97
CA LEU A 108 -0.44 8.72 -13.69
C LEU A 108 0.64 8.58 -12.60
N VAL A 109 1.81 8.00 -12.94
CA VAL A 109 2.93 7.89 -12.01
C VAL A 109 3.46 9.28 -11.60
N VAL A 110 3.58 10.19 -12.55
CA VAL A 110 4.00 11.58 -12.28
C VAL A 110 2.98 12.30 -11.39
N MET A 111 1.69 12.13 -11.66
CA MET A 111 0.63 12.73 -10.85
C MET A 111 0.59 12.17 -9.42
N ALA A 112 0.74 10.86 -9.24
CA ALA A 112 0.85 10.25 -7.92
C ALA A 112 1.99 10.84 -7.11
N ARG A 113 3.18 11.01 -7.73
CA ARG A 113 4.37 11.63 -7.11
C ARG A 113 4.15 13.11 -6.79
N ARG A 114 3.53 13.87 -7.70
CA ARG A 114 3.23 15.31 -7.48
C ARG A 114 2.25 15.54 -6.34
N LEU A 115 1.23 14.70 -6.23
CA LEU A 115 0.24 14.75 -5.16
C LEU A 115 0.76 14.13 -3.85
N LYS A 116 1.92 13.48 -3.87
CA LYS A 116 2.49 12.70 -2.76
C LYS A 116 1.54 11.62 -2.24
N VAL A 117 0.84 10.97 -3.14
CA VAL A 117 0.00 9.80 -2.84
C VAL A 117 0.80 8.53 -3.18
N PRO A 118 0.87 7.53 -2.30
CA PRO A 118 1.50 6.25 -2.61
C PRO A 118 0.91 5.64 -3.88
N LEU A 119 1.77 5.17 -4.80
CA LEU A 119 1.36 4.76 -6.15
C LEU A 119 0.25 3.70 -6.13
N LEU A 120 0.35 2.68 -5.28
CA LEU A 120 -0.67 1.63 -5.20
C LEU A 120 -2.02 2.17 -4.73
N LEU A 121 -2.05 3.08 -3.75
CA LEU A 121 -3.28 3.75 -3.33
C LEU A 121 -3.85 4.64 -4.45
N PHE A 122 -2.98 5.34 -5.18
CA PHE A 122 -3.38 6.17 -6.30
C PHE A 122 -4.02 5.33 -7.43
N LEU A 123 -3.42 4.17 -7.76
CA LEU A 123 -3.96 3.25 -8.74
C LEU A 123 -5.28 2.60 -8.28
N ASP A 124 -5.43 2.33 -6.97
CA ASP A 124 -6.71 1.90 -6.40
C ASP A 124 -7.83 2.92 -6.66
N ILE A 125 -7.51 4.22 -6.49
CA ILE A 125 -8.45 5.32 -6.71
C ILE A 125 -8.79 5.47 -8.20
N CYS A 126 -7.82 5.28 -9.09
CA CYS A 126 -8.02 5.41 -10.54
C CYS A 126 -8.79 4.23 -11.16
N SER A 127 -8.76 3.04 -10.56
CA SER A 127 -9.26 1.80 -11.17
C SER A 127 -10.75 1.83 -11.53
N PRO A 128 -11.70 2.29 -10.69
CA PRO A 128 -13.11 2.36 -11.06
C PRO A 128 -13.36 3.34 -12.22
N ALA A 129 -12.69 4.49 -12.22
CA ALA A 129 -12.81 5.50 -13.27
C ALA A 129 -12.29 4.98 -14.62
N ALA A 130 -11.20 4.22 -14.62
CA ALA A 130 -10.66 3.58 -15.81
C ALA A 130 -11.66 2.58 -16.42
N CYS A 131 -12.35 1.78 -15.59
CA CYS A 131 -13.41 0.89 -16.07
C CYS A 131 -14.58 1.63 -16.70
N VAL A 132 -15.05 2.71 -16.07
CA VAL A 132 -16.17 3.52 -16.61
C VAL A 132 -15.77 4.16 -17.93
N GLY A 133 -14.55 4.72 -18.02
CA GLY A 133 -14.05 5.32 -19.26
C GLY A 133 -13.97 4.32 -20.40
N TYR A 134 -13.46 3.13 -20.14
CA TYR A 134 -13.42 2.06 -21.13
C TYR A 134 -14.84 1.66 -21.58
N ALA A 135 -15.75 1.45 -20.63
CA ALA A 135 -17.13 1.08 -20.95
C ALA A 135 -17.80 2.10 -21.89
N ILE A 136 -17.70 3.40 -21.58
CA ILE A 136 -18.27 4.46 -22.42
C ILE A 136 -17.60 4.50 -23.80
N GLY A 137 -16.28 4.30 -23.86
CA GLY A 137 -15.55 4.19 -25.13
C GLY A 137 -16.09 3.07 -26.02
N ARG A 138 -16.51 1.92 -25.41
CA ARG A 138 -17.11 0.81 -26.15
C ARG A 138 -18.47 1.14 -26.79
N ILE A 139 -19.23 2.05 -26.19
CA ILE A 139 -20.42 2.59 -26.86
C ILE A 139 -20.02 3.39 -28.11
N GLY A 140 -18.86 4.07 -28.07
CA GLY A 140 -18.31 4.73 -29.26
C GLY A 140 -18.04 3.75 -30.39
N CYS A 141 -17.38 2.61 -30.12
CA CYS A 141 -17.18 1.52 -31.09
C CYS A 141 -18.51 0.96 -31.62
N LEU A 142 -19.51 0.79 -30.75
CA LEU A 142 -20.85 0.30 -31.13
C LEU A 142 -21.56 1.25 -32.07
N LEU A 143 -21.55 2.57 -31.79
CA LEU A 143 -22.23 3.60 -32.58
C LEU A 143 -21.53 3.85 -33.91
N SER A 144 -20.18 3.82 -33.93
CA SER A 144 -19.40 4.00 -35.15
C SER A 144 -19.41 2.77 -36.06
N GLY A 145 -19.58 1.57 -35.49
CA GLY A 145 -19.43 0.32 -36.24
C GLY A 145 -18.02 0.19 -36.81
N ASP A 146 -17.00 0.38 -35.99
CA ASP A 146 -15.58 0.46 -36.36
C ASP A 146 -14.89 -0.89 -36.60
N GLY A 147 -15.67 -1.98 -36.65
CA GLY A 147 -15.14 -3.34 -36.86
C GLY A 147 -14.76 -4.08 -35.57
N ASP A 148 -14.95 -3.47 -34.42
CA ASP A 148 -14.66 -4.06 -33.10
C ASP A 148 -15.72 -5.09 -32.64
N TYR A 149 -16.61 -5.53 -33.54
CA TYR A 149 -17.59 -6.59 -33.31
C TYR A 149 -16.96 -8.00 -33.44
N GLY A 150 -17.75 -9.03 -33.08
CA GLY A 150 -17.32 -10.42 -33.11
C GLY A 150 -17.68 -11.13 -34.44
N ARG A 151 -17.42 -12.45 -34.42
CA ARG A 151 -17.74 -13.37 -35.54
C ARG A 151 -19.25 -13.40 -35.85
N PRO A 152 -19.66 -13.86 -37.05
CA PRO A 152 -21.04 -14.08 -37.40
C PRO A 152 -21.81 -14.99 -36.44
N THR A 153 -23.08 -14.71 -36.22
CA THR A 153 -23.96 -15.47 -35.32
C THR A 153 -25.40 -15.54 -35.86
N ALA A 154 -26.08 -16.67 -35.55
CA ALA A 154 -27.50 -16.82 -35.81
C ALA A 154 -28.41 -16.14 -34.77
N TRP A 155 -27.82 -15.65 -33.64
CA TRP A 155 -28.57 -15.01 -32.56
C TRP A 155 -29.17 -13.65 -33.01
N HIS A 156 -30.35 -13.32 -32.45
CA HIS A 156 -31.00 -12.04 -32.62
C HIS A 156 -30.63 -11.05 -31.53
N TRP A 157 -31.06 -9.79 -31.71
CA TRP A 157 -30.89 -8.76 -30.66
C TRP A 157 -31.42 -9.24 -29.30
N PRO A 158 -30.72 -9.00 -28.18
CA PRO A 158 -29.50 -8.20 -28.05
C PRO A 158 -28.20 -8.99 -28.29
N TRP A 159 -28.23 -10.27 -28.60
CA TRP A 159 -27.08 -11.17 -28.70
C TRP A 159 -26.43 -11.16 -30.09
N GLY A 160 -27.12 -10.69 -31.11
CA GLY A 160 -26.63 -10.52 -32.48
C GLY A 160 -27.15 -9.23 -33.10
N MET A 161 -26.26 -8.45 -33.75
CA MET A 161 -26.56 -7.18 -34.40
C MET A 161 -25.91 -7.13 -35.77
N ALA A 162 -26.51 -6.37 -36.70
CA ALA A 162 -25.90 -6.05 -37.98
C ALA A 162 -25.48 -4.58 -38.01
N PHE A 163 -24.37 -4.28 -38.68
CA PHE A 163 -23.76 -2.97 -38.80
C PHE A 163 -23.58 -2.57 -40.27
N PRO A 164 -24.66 -2.50 -41.10
CA PRO A 164 -24.53 -2.28 -42.56
C PRO A 164 -24.01 -0.91 -42.91
N GLN A 165 -24.20 0.10 -42.03
CA GLN A 165 -23.75 1.48 -42.22
C GLN A 165 -22.61 1.86 -41.23
N GLY A 166 -21.91 0.88 -40.68
CA GLY A 166 -20.74 1.14 -39.87
C GLY A 166 -19.55 1.64 -40.68
N VAL A 167 -18.55 2.21 -39.99
CA VAL A 167 -17.26 2.57 -40.62
C VAL A 167 -16.64 1.34 -41.28
N VAL A 168 -16.77 0.18 -40.61
CA VAL A 168 -16.46 -1.15 -41.17
C VAL A 168 -17.78 -1.93 -41.24
N PRO A 169 -18.40 -2.08 -42.43
CA PRO A 169 -19.67 -2.78 -42.57
C PRO A 169 -19.56 -4.28 -42.23
N THR A 170 -20.59 -4.84 -41.59
CA THR A 170 -20.62 -6.29 -41.30
C THR A 170 -20.73 -7.17 -42.54
N THR A 171 -21.20 -6.62 -43.69
CA THR A 171 -21.33 -7.33 -44.97
C THR A 171 -20.03 -8.01 -45.38
N GLU A 172 -18.87 -7.32 -45.26
CA GLU A 172 -17.57 -7.87 -45.59
C GLU A 172 -17.17 -9.03 -44.68
N THR A 173 -17.38 -8.87 -43.37
CA THR A 173 -17.14 -9.93 -42.40
C THR A 173 -18.04 -11.16 -42.64
N CYS A 174 -19.31 -10.94 -42.95
CA CYS A 174 -20.22 -12.03 -43.24
C CYS A 174 -19.76 -12.86 -44.45
N VAL A 175 -19.43 -12.19 -45.56
CA VAL A 175 -18.91 -12.84 -46.77
C VAL A 175 -17.60 -13.59 -46.48
N GLN A 176 -16.67 -12.98 -45.76
CA GLN A 176 -15.39 -13.57 -45.42
C GLN A 176 -15.54 -14.89 -44.62
N TRP A 177 -16.60 -15.00 -43.81
CA TRP A 177 -16.94 -16.17 -43.02
C TRP A 177 -17.90 -17.12 -43.71
N GLY A 178 -18.27 -16.92 -44.98
CA GLY A 178 -19.18 -17.74 -45.74
C GLY A 178 -20.65 -17.61 -45.31
N TRP A 179 -21.03 -16.48 -44.69
CA TRP A 179 -22.39 -16.18 -44.27
C TRP A 179 -23.06 -15.21 -45.26
N PRO A 180 -24.42 -15.15 -45.28
CA PRO A 180 -25.15 -14.15 -46.07
C PRO A 180 -24.70 -12.73 -45.72
N THR A 181 -24.77 -11.82 -46.69
CA THR A 181 -24.33 -10.41 -46.56
C THR A 181 -25.10 -9.62 -45.49
N ASP A 182 -26.30 -10.06 -45.13
CA ASP A 182 -27.15 -9.50 -44.10
C ASP A 182 -27.02 -10.20 -42.74
N CYS A 183 -25.98 -11.02 -42.56
CA CYS A 183 -25.75 -11.75 -41.32
C CYS A 183 -25.61 -10.80 -40.12
N ARG A 184 -25.82 -11.34 -38.95
CA ARG A 184 -25.53 -10.68 -37.66
C ARG A 184 -24.20 -11.14 -37.11
N VAL A 185 -23.60 -10.27 -36.31
CA VAL A 185 -22.35 -10.53 -35.60
C VAL A 185 -22.57 -10.35 -34.11
N TYR A 186 -21.71 -10.95 -33.28
CA TYR A 186 -21.73 -10.68 -31.85
C TYR A 186 -21.36 -9.22 -31.58
N PRO A 187 -22.24 -8.41 -30.95
CA PRO A 187 -21.94 -7.01 -30.63
C PRO A 187 -21.02 -6.92 -29.41
N THR A 188 -19.79 -7.38 -29.57
CA THR A 188 -18.81 -7.44 -28.46
C THR A 188 -18.60 -6.11 -27.75
N PRO A 189 -18.67 -4.91 -28.38
CA PRO A 189 -18.62 -3.64 -27.66
C PRO A 189 -19.76 -3.45 -26.65
N LEU A 190 -20.98 -3.95 -26.97
CA LEU A 190 -22.10 -3.90 -26.03
C LEU A 190 -21.91 -4.81 -24.83
N TYR A 191 -21.35 -6.00 -25.04
CA TYR A 191 -21.04 -6.92 -23.94
C TYR A 191 -19.94 -6.35 -23.05
N GLU A 192 -18.89 -5.82 -23.63
CA GLU A 192 -17.80 -5.16 -22.91
C GLU A 192 -18.34 -3.98 -22.09
N PHE A 193 -19.23 -3.16 -22.63
CA PHE A 193 -19.84 -2.06 -21.89
C PHE A 193 -20.45 -2.52 -20.55
N PHE A 194 -21.33 -3.52 -20.58
CA PHE A 194 -21.99 -4.00 -19.37
C PHE A 194 -21.03 -4.69 -18.40
N ILE A 195 -20.11 -5.50 -18.90
CA ILE A 195 -19.11 -6.21 -18.07
C ILE A 195 -18.23 -5.19 -17.35
N TRP A 196 -17.73 -4.19 -18.06
CA TRP A 196 -16.83 -3.20 -17.47
C TRP A 196 -17.55 -2.26 -16.49
N LEU A 197 -18.81 -1.94 -16.70
CA LEU A 197 -19.63 -1.24 -15.70
C LEU A 197 -19.85 -2.09 -14.44
N ALA A 198 -20.10 -3.38 -14.59
CA ALA A 198 -20.22 -4.30 -13.45
C ALA A 198 -18.91 -4.38 -12.66
N ILE A 199 -17.76 -4.47 -13.35
CA ILE A 199 -16.45 -4.42 -12.72
C ILE A 199 -16.23 -3.07 -12.01
N ALA A 200 -16.58 -1.95 -12.64
CA ALA A 200 -16.48 -0.63 -12.02
C ALA A 200 -17.29 -0.54 -10.72
N ALA A 201 -18.54 -0.99 -10.75
CA ALA A 201 -19.42 -1.02 -9.58
C ALA A 201 -18.84 -1.90 -8.45
N PHE A 202 -18.30 -3.06 -8.78
CA PHE A 202 -17.65 -3.96 -7.83
C PHE A 202 -16.41 -3.30 -7.19
N LEU A 203 -15.51 -2.72 -8.00
CA LEU A 203 -14.31 -2.03 -7.50
C LEU A 203 -14.68 -0.81 -6.66
N TRP A 204 -15.70 -0.06 -7.05
CA TRP A 204 -16.24 1.05 -6.27
C TRP A 204 -16.75 0.59 -4.91
N HIS A 205 -17.51 -0.50 -4.87
CA HIS A 205 -18.00 -1.10 -3.62
C HIS A 205 -16.84 -1.58 -2.73
N MET A 206 -15.82 -2.23 -3.31
CA MET A 206 -14.59 -2.57 -2.58
C MET A 206 -13.93 -1.33 -1.97
N GLY A 207 -13.87 -0.23 -2.71
CA GLY A 207 -13.36 1.06 -2.26
C GLY A 207 -14.15 1.61 -1.06
N THR A 208 -15.47 1.51 -1.08
CA THR A 208 -16.33 1.93 0.04
C THR A 208 -16.06 1.10 1.31
N LYS A 209 -15.90 -0.22 1.16
CA LYS A 209 -15.52 -1.09 2.29
C LYS A 209 -14.14 -0.77 2.84
N SER A 210 -13.21 -0.28 2.01
CA SER A 210 -11.86 0.08 2.45
C SER A 210 -11.80 1.32 3.33
N LEU A 211 -12.84 2.15 3.31
CA LEU A 211 -12.94 3.32 4.20
C LEU A 211 -13.34 2.96 5.64
N ARG A 212 -13.94 1.78 5.84
CA ARG A 212 -14.44 1.31 7.13
C ARG A 212 -13.45 0.49 7.96
N GLY A 213 -12.24 0.25 7.44
CA GLY A 213 -11.23 -0.54 8.15
C GLY A 213 -9.90 -0.58 7.42
N PRO A 214 -8.81 -1.01 8.09
CA PRO A 214 -7.49 -1.07 7.49
C PRO A 214 -7.47 -2.10 6.36
N LYS A 215 -7.30 -1.64 5.14
CA LYS A 215 -7.07 -2.48 3.96
C LYS A 215 -5.71 -2.20 3.34
N ALA A 216 -5.17 -3.23 2.72
CA ALA A 216 -3.88 -3.13 2.04
C ALA A 216 -4.02 -2.28 0.77
N GLN A 217 -3.13 -1.32 0.60
CA GLN A 217 -3.05 -0.49 -0.60
C GLN A 217 -2.68 -1.35 -1.81
N GLY A 218 -3.35 -1.14 -2.95
CA GLY A 218 -3.16 -1.88 -4.18
C GLY A 218 -4.11 -3.08 -4.36
N GLU A 219 -4.98 -3.39 -3.40
CA GLU A 219 -5.91 -4.52 -3.52
C GLU A 219 -6.97 -4.28 -4.61
N ILE A 220 -7.47 -3.05 -4.74
CA ILE A 220 -8.46 -2.69 -5.76
C ILE A 220 -7.82 -2.73 -7.14
N PHE A 221 -6.61 -2.20 -7.28
CA PHE A 221 -5.86 -2.23 -8.53
C PHE A 221 -5.49 -3.66 -8.97
N ALA A 222 -5.09 -4.52 -8.04
CA ALA A 222 -4.83 -5.93 -8.34
C ALA A 222 -6.09 -6.65 -8.84
N ASN A 223 -7.25 -6.41 -8.22
CA ASN A 223 -8.53 -6.94 -8.68
C ASN A 223 -8.96 -6.33 -10.03
N TYR A 224 -8.69 -5.05 -10.28
CA TYR A 224 -8.87 -4.42 -11.58
C TYR A 224 -8.12 -5.19 -12.67
N LEU A 225 -6.82 -5.46 -12.48
CA LEU A 225 -6.00 -6.19 -13.45
C LEU A 225 -6.54 -7.60 -13.72
N ILE A 226 -6.95 -8.31 -12.67
CA ILE A 226 -7.49 -9.67 -12.79
C ILE A 226 -8.82 -9.67 -13.53
N LEU A 227 -9.79 -8.87 -13.05
CA LEU A 227 -11.15 -8.91 -13.58
C LEU A 227 -11.23 -8.40 -15.02
N THR A 228 -10.53 -7.32 -15.34
CA THR A 228 -10.49 -6.78 -16.70
C THR A 228 -9.70 -7.70 -17.63
N GLY A 229 -8.62 -8.33 -17.15
CA GLY A 229 -7.89 -9.34 -17.89
C GLY A 229 -8.76 -10.56 -18.21
N VAL A 230 -9.49 -11.09 -17.24
CA VAL A 230 -10.42 -12.22 -17.45
C VAL A 230 -11.53 -11.84 -18.43
N ALA A 231 -12.16 -10.69 -18.24
CA ALA A 231 -13.22 -10.20 -19.13
C ALA A 231 -12.71 -10.10 -20.58
N ARG A 232 -11.55 -9.46 -20.77
CA ARG A 232 -10.95 -9.29 -22.10
C ARG A 232 -10.54 -10.62 -22.73
N PHE A 233 -9.97 -11.53 -21.94
CA PHE A 233 -9.59 -12.88 -22.40
C PHE A 233 -10.81 -13.65 -22.94
N LEU A 234 -11.93 -13.61 -22.22
CA LEU A 234 -13.15 -14.34 -22.59
C LEU A 234 -13.84 -13.73 -23.82
N ILE A 235 -13.99 -12.40 -23.85
CA ILE A 235 -14.60 -11.70 -25.01
C ILE A 235 -13.81 -11.96 -26.30
N GLU A 236 -12.51 -12.11 -26.21
CA GLU A 236 -11.65 -12.32 -27.38
C GLU A 236 -11.96 -13.61 -28.15
N PHE A 237 -12.58 -14.62 -27.52
CA PHE A 237 -13.06 -15.83 -28.21
C PHE A 237 -14.22 -15.55 -29.19
N LEU A 238 -14.95 -14.48 -28.96
CA LEU A 238 -16.04 -14.04 -29.86
C LEU A 238 -15.54 -13.12 -30.97
N ARG A 239 -14.34 -12.53 -30.83
CA ARG A 239 -13.80 -11.55 -31.78
C ARG A 239 -13.15 -12.22 -32.98
N ILE A 240 -12.98 -11.43 -34.02
CA ILE A 240 -12.38 -11.86 -35.33
C ILE A 240 -10.87 -11.60 -35.42
N ASN A 241 -10.23 -11.22 -34.31
CA ASN A 241 -8.80 -10.89 -34.28
C ASN A 241 -7.93 -12.10 -34.66
N PRO A 242 -6.82 -11.87 -35.41
CA PRO A 242 -5.90 -12.93 -35.78
C PRO A 242 -5.22 -13.52 -34.54
N ARG A 243 -4.99 -14.84 -34.59
CA ARG A 243 -4.34 -15.62 -33.53
C ARG A 243 -2.88 -15.88 -33.89
N SER A 244 -2.01 -14.93 -33.58
CA SER A 244 -0.60 -14.92 -34.02
C SER A 244 0.37 -15.49 -32.97
N PHE A 245 -0.05 -15.69 -31.71
CA PHE A 245 0.84 -16.13 -30.63
C PHE A 245 0.34 -17.44 -30.00
N LEU A 246 0.97 -18.57 -30.37
CA LEU A 246 0.61 -19.92 -29.83
C LEU A 246 -0.91 -20.22 -29.86
N GLY A 247 -1.59 -19.81 -30.93
CA GLY A 247 -3.03 -19.98 -31.05
C GLY A 247 -3.87 -18.94 -30.26
N LEU A 248 -3.24 -17.98 -29.61
CA LEU A 248 -3.85 -16.87 -28.91
C LEU A 248 -3.74 -15.58 -29.73
N SER A 249 -4.70 -14.67 -29.54
CA SER A 249 -4.53 -13.31 -30.03
C SER A 249 -3.58 -12.50 -29.12
N ASN A 250 -3.01 -11.41 -29.65
CA ASN A 250 -2.19 -10.49 -28.86
C ASN A 250 -2.94 -9.95 -27.63
N ALA A 251 -4.25 -9.72 -27.76
CA ALA A 251 -5.12 -9.29 -26.66
C ALA A 251 -5.27 -10.37 -25.59
N GLN A 252 -5.35 -11.66 -25.98
CA GLN A 252 -5.38 -12.77 -25.02
C GLN A 252 -4.05 -12.91 -24.27
N ALA A 253 -2.93 -12.79 -24.97
CA ALA A 253 -1.61 -12.84 -24.34
C ALA A 253 -1.41 -11.68 -23.33
N ALA A 254 -1.78 -10.46 -23.70
CA ALA A 254 -1.75 -9.30 -22.81
C ALA A 254 -2.70 -9.48 -21.60
N SER A 255 -3.86 -10.09 -21.80
CA SER A 255 -4.84 -10.39 -20.74
C SER A 255 -4.29 -11.40 -19.73
N LEU A 256 -3.63 -12.47 -20.18
CA LEU A 256 -2.97 -13.44 -19.30
C LEU A 256 -1.86 -12.79 -18.47
N LEU A 257 -1.05 -11.91 -19.09
CA LEU A 257 -0.03 -11.15 -18.37
C LEU A 257 -0.67 -10.25 -17.31
N SER A 258 -1.76 -9.54 -17.64
CA SER A 258 -2.49 -8.70 -16.69
C SER A 258 -3.03 -9.50 -15.50
N ILE A 259 -3.62 -10.68 -15.75
CA ILE A 259 -4.10 -11.59 -14.72
C ILE A 259 -2.95 -12.06 -13.82
N LEU A 260 -1.83 -12.46 -14.40
CA LEU A 260 -0.65 -12.92 -13.66
C LEU A 260 -0.10 -11.82 -12.76
N VAL A 261 0.11 -10.61 -13.31
CA VAL A 261 0.60 -9.46 -12.54
C VAL A 261 -0.37 -9.11 -11.41
N GLY A 262 -1.67 -9.07 -11.69
CA GLY A 262 -2.70 -8.82 -10.68
C GLY A 262 -2.72 -9.89 -9.58
N ALA A 263 -2.61 -11.17 -9.94
CA ALA A 263 -2.58 -12.29 -8.99
C ALA A 263 -1.33 -12.24 -8.09
N VAL A 264 -0.15 -12.02 -8.68
CA VAL A 264 1.12 -11.88 -7.92
C VAL A 264 1.06 -10.68 -6.99
N LEU A 265 0.55 -9.54 -7.47
CA LEU A 265 0.39 -8.34 -6.66
C LEU A 265 -0.57 -8.60 -5.49
N LEU A 266 -1.72 -9.19 -5.74
CA LEU A 266 -2.72 -9.53 -4.72
C LEU A 266 -2.18 -10.52 -3.69
N TRP A 267 -1.43 -11.54 -4.14
CA TRP A 267 -0.77 -12.51 -3.27
C TRP A 267 0.26 -11.84 -2.35
N ARG A 268 1.16 -10.99 -2.90
CA ARG A 268 2.14 -10.22 -2.11
C ARG A 268 1.47 -9.33 -1.08
N ILE A 269 0.45 -8.56 -1.50
CA ILE A 269 -0.31 -7.66 -0.64
C ILE A 269 -0.98 -8.44 0.50
N LYS A 270 -1.67 -9.56 0.18
CA LYS A 270 -2.34 -10.38 1.19
C LYS A 270 -1.36 -11.05 2.16
N ASN A 271 -0.20 -11.48 1.67
CA ASN A 271 0.81 -12.07 2.55
C ASN A 271 1.42 -11.01 3.50
N GLN A 272 1.76 -9.83 2.99
CA GLN A 272 2.24 -8.73 3.84
C GLN A 272 1.17 -8.30 4.86
N PHE A 273 -0.09 -8.24 4.44
CA PHE A 273 -1.19 -7.88 5.33
C PHE A 273 -1.45 -8.99 6.37
N ARG A 274 -1.37 -10.27 5.99
CA ARG A 274 -1.47 -11.41 6.91
C ARG A 274 -0.32 -11.43 7.91
N ALA A 275 0.91 -11.15 7.46
CA ALA A 275 2.06 -11.05 8.34
C ALA A 275 1.87 -9.93 9.37
N ARG A 276 1.50 -8.71 8.94
CA ARG A 276 1.17 -7.60 9.83
C ARG A 276 -0.02 -7.88 10.75
N LYS A 277 -1.05 -8.56 10.25
CA LYS A 277 -2.21 -8.95 11.07
C LYS A 277 -1.86 -10.06 12.07
N LYS A 278 -0.95 -10.96 11.73
CA LYS A 278 -0.43 -11.97 12.66
C LYS A 278 0.43 -11.31 13.73
N GLU A 279 1.27 -10.37 13.37
CA GLU A 279 2.02 -9.51 14.29
C GLU A 279 1.07 -8.73 15.24
N HIS A 280 0.04 -8.11 14.69
CA HIS A 280 -0.98 -7.37 15.46
C HIS A 280 -1.83 -8.30 16.35
N ARG A 281 -2.18 -9.51 15.90
CA ARG A 281 -2.88 -10.52 16.71
C ARG A 281 -2.02 -11.09 17.81
N ILE A 282 -0.72 -11.21 17.61
CA ILE A 282 0.22 -11.61 18.67
C ILE A 282 0.21 -10.54 19.76
N VAL A 283 0.23 -9.27 19.38
CA VAL A 283 0.13 -8.14 20.30
C VAL A 283 -1.26 -8.06 20.96
N GLU A 284 -2.34 -8.23 20.19
CA GLU A 284 -3.71 -8.27 20.73
C GLU A 284 -3.95 -9.49 21.64
N HIS A 285 -3.37 -10.65 21.36
CA HIS A 285 -3.47 -11.82 22.23
C HIS A 285 -2.69 -11.64 23.54
N ILE A 286 -1.62 -10.86 23.49
CA ILE A 286 -0.85 -10.45 24.67
C ILE A 286 -1.61 -9.38 25.47
N ALA A 287 -2.34 -8.50 24.79
CA ALA A 287 -3.20 -7.49 25.39
C ALA A 287 -4.61 -7.99 25.80
N ALA A 288 -5.02 -9.18 25.34
CA ALA A 288 -6.40 -9.69 25.49
C ALA A 288 -6.79 -10.13 26.91
N SER A 289 -6.01 -9.79 27.92
CA SER A 289 -6.42 -9.93 29.32
C SER A 289 -6.87 -8.61 29.98
N GLY A 290 -6.89 -7.51 29.26
CA GLY A 290 -7.35 -6.24 29.80
C GLY A 290 -7.59 -5.18 28.72
N ASP A 291 -8.58 -4.36 28.89
CA ASP A 291 -8.79 -3.15 28.11
C ASP A 291 -7.54 -2.25 28.21
N VAL A 292 -7.19 -1.61 27.09
CA VAL A 292 -6.14 -0.58 27.10
C VAL A 292 -6.60 0.51 28.07
N LEU A 293 -5.94 0.63 29.21
CA LEU A 293 -6.29 1.65 30.18
C LEU A 293 -5.90 3.02 29.61
N GLN A 294 -6.82 3.95 29.69
CA GLN A 294 -6.52 5.35 29.51
C GLN A 294 -5.57 5.79 30.62
N PRO A 295 -4.57 6.64 30.38
CA PRO A 295 -3.58 7.03 31.39
C PRO A 295 -4.16 7.99 32.45
N GLU A 296 -5.38 7.78 32.89
CA GLU A 296 -6.03 8.53 33.98
C GLU A 296 -5.23 8.45 35.29
N TYR A 297 -4.32 7.49 35.41
CA TYR A 297 -3.42 7.34 36.56
C TYR A 297 -2.25 8.31 36.56
N HIS A 298 -1.94 8.95 35.43
CA HIS A 298 -0.79 9.83 35.34
C HIS A 298 -1.25 11.29 35.43
N LYS A 299 -0.79 11.96 36.50
CA LYS A 299 -0.98 13.41 36.63
C LYS A 299 -0.06 14.13 35.63
N PRO A 300 -0.55 15.23 35.03
CA PRO A 300 0.31 16.08 34.22
C PRO A 300 1.58 16.48 34.95
N THR A 301 2.71 16.42 34.27
CA THR A 301 3.99 16.91 34.74
C THR A 301 4.45 18.06 33.85
N PRO A 302 5.41 18.92 34.25
CA PRO A 302 5.90 19.98 33.40
C PRO A 302 6.46 19.48 32.05
N GLU A 303 7.09 18.31 32.04
CA GLU A 303 7.62 17.66 30.83
C GLU A 303 6.55 16.91 30.02
N CYS A 304 5.47 16.44 30.63
CA CYS A 304 4.36 15.76 30.01
C CYS A 304 3.01 16.37 30.45
N PRO A 305 2.62 17.51 29.89
CA PRO A 305 1.40 18.22 30.29
C PRO A 305 0.11 17.53 29.83
N HIS A 306 0.19 16.60 28.88
CA HIS A 306 -0.94 15.91 28.26
C HIS A 306 -0.78 14.39 28.30
N PRO A 307 -0.72 13.76 29.50
CA PRO A 307 -0.52 12.30 29.64
C PRO A 307 -1.65 11.47 29.00
N GLU A 308 -2.84 12.06 28.81
CA GLU A 308 -3.99 11.43 28.15
C GLU A 308 -3.75 11.06 26.67
N ARG A 309 -2.64 11.47 26.10
CA ARG A 309 -2.24 11.14 24.71
C ARG A 309 -1.53 9.81 24.59
N TRP A 310 -1.13 9.21 25.71
CA TRP A 310 -0.46 7.90 25.77
C TRP A 310 -1.43 6.80 26.14
N HIS A 311 -1.05 5.56 25.83
CA HIS A 311 -1.89 4.38 26.11
C HIS A 311 -1.12 3.39 26.99
N MET A 312 -1.86 2.62 27.80
CA MET A 312 -1.30 1.60 28.68
C MET A 312 -2.14 0.34 28.61
N TYR A 313 -1.53 -0.83 28.74
CA TYR A 313 -2.25 -2.10 28.88
C TYR A 313 -2.69 -2.36 30.33
N ASP A 314 -1.90 -1.90 31.26
CA ASP A 314 -2.17 -1.97 32.70
C ASP A 314 -1.38 -0.87 33.42
N SER A 315 -1.55 -0.78 34.77
CA SER A 315 -0.89 0.25 35.58
C SER A 315 0.61 -0.02 35.85
N MET A 316 1.12 -1.18 35.49
CA MET A 316 2.49 -1.62 35.81
C MET A 316 3.42 -1.69 34.59
N THR A 317 2.87 -1.95 33.41
CA THR A 317 3.67 -2.02 32.17
C THR A 317 4.03 -0.63 31.66
N ALA A 318 5.04 -0.56 30.79
CA ALA A 318 5.39 0.68 30.09
C ALA A 318 4.26 1.13 29.15
N GLU A 319 4.23 2.41 28.82
CA GLU A 319 3.31 2.98 27.84
C GLU A 319 3.44 2.26 26.47
N VAL A 320 2.34 2.10 25.74
CA VAL A 320 2.34 1.43 24.44
C VAL A 320 3.30 2.10 23.48
N GLU A 321 3.40 3.42 23.54
CA GLU A 321 4.32 4.21 22.70
C GLU A 321 5.79 3.98 23.10
N VAL A 322 6.08 3.71 24.38
CA VAL A 322 7.44 3.31 24.83
C VAL A 322 7.74 1.89 24.35
N LEU A 323 6.77 0.98 24.39
CA LEU A 323 6.92 -0.36 23.85
C LEU A 323 7.18 -0.32 22.32
N ASP A 324 6.49 0.53 21.59
CA ASP A 324 6.72 0.72 20.15
C ASP A 324 8.07 1.39 19.87
N PHE A 325 8.51 2.30 20.73
CA PHE A 325 9.85 2.89 20.67
C PHE A 325 10.94 1.84 20.88
N LEU A 326 10.79 0.90 21.82
CA LEU A 326 11.73 -0.21 22.02
C LEU A 326 11.89 -1.05 20.74
N LYS A 327 10.82 -1.39 20.08
CA LYS A 327 10.87 -2.07 18.78
C LYS A 327 11.57 -1.22 17.71
N ALA A 328 11.22 0.07 17.64
CA ALA A 328 11.80 0.99 16.66
C ALA A 328 13.31 1.17 16.86
N ILE A 329 13.76 1.36 18.11
CA ILE A 329 15.19 1.54 18.40
C ILE A 329 15.97 0.27 18.06
N VAL A 330 15.46 -0.93 18.41
CA VAL A 330 16.08 -2.22 18.07
C VAL A 330 16.19 -2.39 16.54
N THR A 331 15.15 -2.06 15.77
CA THR A 331 15.22 -2.14 14.31
C THR A 331 16.18 -1.12 13.70
N THR A 332 16.42 0.01 14.39
CA THR A 332 17.30 1.08 13.93
C THR A 332 18.77 0.80 14.19
N ILE A 333 19.12 0.43 15.44
CA ILE A 333 20.52 0.24 15.84
C ILE A 333 21.05 -1.17 15.53
N LYS A 334 20.16 -2.12 15.23
CA LYS A 334 20.49 -3.50 14.85
C LYS A 334 21.41 -4.20 15.84
N PRO A 335 20.99 -4.34 17.15
CA PRO A 335 21.82 -4.89 18.18
C PRO A 335 22.01 -6.41 17.98
N GLU A 336 23.20 -6.92 18.31
CA GLU A 336 23.44 -8.35 18.46
C GLU A 336 22.94 -8.86 19.81
N LEU A 337 23.08 -8.02 20.86
CA LEU A 337 22.63 -8.36 22.22
C LEU A 337 21.88 -7.20 22.87
N VAL A 338 20.64 -7.49 23.26
CA VAL A 338 19.83 -6.66 24.16
C VAL A 338 19.77 -7.33 25.51
N VAL A 339 19.94 -6.56 26.58
CA VAL A 339 19.73 -7.02 27.96
C VAL A 339 18.59 -6.20 28.57
N GLU A 340 17.61 -6.88 29.12
CA GLU A 340 16.46 -6.30 29.82
C GLU A 340 16.45 -6.76 31.26
N THR A 341 16.22 -5.84 32.21
CA THR A 341 15.99 -6.15 33.62
C THR A 341 14.54 -5.87 33.99
N GLY A 342 13.87 -6.84 34.63
CA GLY A 342 12.44 -6.74 34.96
C GLY A 342 11.56 -7.19 33.81
N THR A 343 11.43 -8.51 33.64
CA THR A 343 10.56 -9.09 32.58
C THR A 343 9.09 -8.81 32.83
N PHE A 344 8.63 -8.89 34.08
CA PHE A 344 7.23 -8.75 34.52
C PHE A 344 6.27 -9.53 33.60
N SER A 345 5.38 -8.81 32.89
CA SER A 345 4.43 -9.42 31.95
C SER A 345 5.06 -9.84 30.60
N GLY A 346 6.31 -9.44 30.30
CA GLY A 346 7.07 -9.76 29.09
C GLY A 346 6.66 -8.95 27.85
N LEU A 347 5.88 -7.87 28.00
CA LEU A 347 5.44 -7.07 26.84
C LEU A 347 6.61 -6.32 26.18
N SER A 348 7.48 -5.71 26.96
CA SER A 348 8.70 -5.06 26.50
C SER A 348 9.65 -6.04 25.83
N THR A 349 9.86 -7.21 26.46
CA THR A 349 10.66 -8.30 25.88
C THR A 349 10.16 -8.73 24.50
N LEU A 350 8.83 -8.88 24.35
CA LEU A 350 8.22 -9.25 23.07
C LEU A 350 8.40 -8.16 22.01
N ARG A 351 8.29 -6.90 22.37
CA ARG A 351 8.54 -5.78 21.44
C ARG A 351 9.99 -5.72 20.98
N ILE A 352 10.93 -5.95 21.90
CA ILE A 352 12.35 -6.08 21.59
C ILE A 352 12.57 -7.27 20.64
N ALA A 353 12.01 -8.43 20.96
CA ALA A 353 12.13 -9.64 20.14
C ALA A 353 11.51 -9.49 18.74
N GLU A 354 10.40 -8.76 18.61
CA GLU A 354 9.85 -8.38 17.31
C GLU A 354 10.83 -7.56 16.45
N GLY A 355 11.53 -6.62 17.09
CA GLY A 355 12.59 -5.83 16.44
C GLY A 355 13.76 -6.69 15.97
N LEU A 356 14.24 -7.60 16.83
CA LEU A 356 15.30 -8.55 16.49
C LEU A 356 14.91 -9.48 15.35
N LYS A 357 13.70 -10.03 15.41
CA LYS A 357 13.13 -10.84 14.31
C LYS A 357 13.06 -10.08 13.00
N ALA A 358 12.66 -8.81 13.04
CA ALA A 358 12.63 -7.96 11.84
C ALA A 358 14.03 -7.72 11.27
N ASN A 359 15.06 -7.68 12.12
CA ASN A 359 16.46 -7.58 11.70
C ASN A 359 17.01 -8.90 11.14
N GLY A 360 16.44 -10.05 11.54
CA GLY A 360 16.89 -11.38 11.16
C GLY A 360 18.08 -11.90 11.99
N PHE A 361 18.51 -11.18 13.03
CA PHE A 361 19.62 -11.55 13.93
C PHE A 361 19.49 -10.83 15.28
N GLY A 362 20.35 -11.23 16.22
CA GLY A 362 20.40 -10.70 17.57
C GLY A 362 19.54 -11.51 18.56
N ARG A 363 19.67 -11.21 19.85
CA ARG A 363 18.95 -11.88 20.94
C ARG A 363 18.67 -10.90 22.08
N VAL A 364 17.55 -11.08 22.78
CA VAL A 364 17.31 -10.43 24.08
C VAL A 364 17.48 -11.42 25.20
N ILE A 365 18.27 -11.02 26.23
CA ILE A 365 18.33 -11.69 27.53
C ILE A 365 17.46 -10.85 28.47
N THR A 366 16.50 -11.48 29.12
CA THR A 366 15.63 -10.82 30.10
C THR A 366 15.61 -11.60 31.41
N CYS A 367 15.53 -10.92 32.55
CA CYS A 367 15.50 -11.57 33.87
C CYS A 367 14.29 -11.09 34.69
N GLU A 368 13.73 -12.05 35.45
CA GLU A 368 12.65 -11.83 36.40
C GLU A 368 13.01 -12.58 37.72
N TYR A 369 12.94 -11.85 38.81
CA TYR A 369 13.27 -12.41 40.13
C TYR A 369 12.13 -13.29 40.70
N ASP A 370 10.85 -12.83 40.53
CA ASP A 370 9.70 -13.58 41.00
C ASP A 370 9.40 -14.79 40.11
N ALA A 371 9.54 -15.99 40.71
CA ALA A 371 9.35 -17.25 39.94
C ALA A 371 7.94 -17.45 39.39
N LYS A 372 6.89 -16.87 40.01
CA LYS A 372 5.50 -16.97 39.50
C LYS A 372 5.29 -16.04 38.34
N VAL A 373 5.79 -14.81 38.45
CA VAL A 373 5.75 -13.82 37.36
C VAL A 373 6.58 -14.35 36.17
N PHE A 374 7.77 -14.86 36.42
CA PHE A 374 8.61 -15.49 35.41
C PHE A 374 7.91 -16.63 34.65
N ALA A 375 7.23 -17.54 35.39
CA ALA A 375 6.53 -18.67 34.78
C ALA A 375 5.44 -18.20 33.80
N ALA A 376 4.65 -17.16 34.18
CA ALA A 376 3.62 -16.59 33.34
C ALA A 376 4.21 -15.91 32.09
N ALA A 377 5.30 -15.16 32.24
CA ALA A 377 6.00 -14.55 31.11
C ALA A 377 6.56 -15.61 30.15
N LYS A 378 7.17 -16.68 30.69
CA LYS A 378 7.72 -17.79 29.89
C LYS A 378 6.64 -18.50 29.06
N GLU A 379 5.46 -18.74 29.63
CA GLU A 379 4.33 -19.32 28.89
C GLU A 379 3.89 -18.39 27.74
N ARG A 380 3.83 -17.09 27.99
CA ARG A 380 3.53 -16.07 26.98
C ARG A 380 4.57 -16.08 25.85
N PHE A 381 5.86 -16.17 26.18
CA PHE A 381 6.92 -16.27 25.16
C PHE A 381 6.78 -17.54 24.31
N ALA A 382 6.46 -18.68 24.92
CA ALA A 382 6.25 -19.93 24.19
C ALA A 382 5.10 -19.84 23.16
N SER A 383 4.05 -19.11 23.50
CA SER A 383 2.89 -18.93 22.61
C SER A 383 3.06 -17.83 21.56
N SER A 384 4.06 -16.96 21.71
CA SER A 384 4.25 -15.77 20.85
C SER A 384 4.84 -16.03 19.47
N GLY A 385 5.54 -17.18 19.28
CA GLY A 385 6.35 -17.46 18.08
C GLY A 385 7.64 -16.60 18.00
N LEU A 386 8.10 -16.07 19.15
CA LEU A 386 9.30 -15.25 19.29
C LEU A 386 10.33 -15.89 20.21
N SER A 387 10.07 -17.09 20.73
CA SER A 387 10.92 -17.76 21.73
C SER A 387 12.38 -17.94 21.31
N GLU A 388 12.63 -18.09 20.02
CA GLU A 388 14.00 -18.23 19.47
C GLU A 388 14.86 -16.97 19.66
N TRP A 389 14.22 -15.81 19.84
CA TRP A 389 14.86 -14.50 20.00
C TRP A 389 15.06 -14.13 21.48
N ILE A 390 14.50 -14.91 22.42
CA ILE A 390 14.39 -14.59 23.84
C ILE A 390 15.17 -15.63 24.66
N ASP A 391 16.06 -15.16 25.53
CA ASP A 391 16.69 -15.90 26.60
C ASP A 391 16.16 -15.37 27.94
N ALA A 392 15.12 -16.02 28.46
CA ALA A 392 14.47 -15.61 29.70
C ALA A 392 15.02 -16.36 30.88
N ARG A 393 15.41 -15.64 31.94
CA ARG A 393 16.09 -16.17 33.12
C ARG A 393 15.35 -15.82 34.40
N ASN A 394 15.18 -16.79 35.28
CA ASN A 394 14.62 -16.56 36.62
C ASN A 394 15.76 -16.34 37.60
N GLU A 395 16.27 -15.12 37.67
CA GLU A 395 17.37 -14.70 38.52
C GLU A 395 17.30 -13.19 38.82
N SER A 396 18.05 -12.75 39.79
CA SER A 396 18.21 -11.32 40.11
C SER A 396 19.05 -10.63 39.03
N SER A 397 18.61 -9.44 38.57
CA SER A 397 19.34 -8.61 37.62
C SER A 397 20.77 -8.27 38.08
N LEU A 398 20.98 -8.10 39.41
CA LEU A 398 22.29 -7.79 39.98
C LEU A 398 23.21 -9.01 40.09
N GLU A 399 22.71 -10.24 39.96
CA GLU A 399 23.45 -11.48 39.93
C GLU A 399 23.64 -12.02 38.51
N MET A 400 22.85 -11.55 37.57
CA MET A 400 22.87 -11.98 36.18
C MET A 400 24.22 -11.70 35.52
N LYS A 401 24.81 -12.73 34.94
CA LYS A 401 26.07 -12.64 34.18
C LYS A 401 25.80 -12.72 32.69
N VAL A 402 26.46 -11.85 31.95
CA VAL A 402 26.38 -11.76 30.49
C VAL A 402 27.79 -11.89 29.92
N ASP A 403 28.03 -12.90 29.08
CA ASP A 403 29.36 -13.23 28.55
C ASP A 403 29.70 -12.44 27.26
N ARG A 404 28.74 -11.66 26.75
CA ARG A 404 28.87 -10.88 25.51
C ARG A 404 28.79 -9.39 25.77
N ARG A 405 29.23 -8.61 24.81
CA ARG A 405 29.05 -7.16 24.83
C ARG A 405 27.56 -6.80 24.56
N ILE A 406 27.07 -5.83 25.30
CA ILE A 406 25.69 -5.36 25.30
C ILE A 406 25.58 -4.15 24.38
N ASP A 407 24.73 -4.20 23.38
CA ASP A 407 24.46 -3.07 22.47
C ASP A 407 23.32 -2.18 22.96
N LEU A 408 22.33 -2.78 23.64
CA LEU A 408 21.21 -2.10 24.24
C LEU A 408 20.90 -2.71 25.60
N LEU A 409 20.93 -1.87 26.65
CA LEU A 409 20.49 -2.21 28.00
C LEU A 409 19.17 -1.51 28.30
N PHE A 410 18.11 -2.24 28.63
CA PHE A 410 16.85 -1.70 29.07
C PHE A 410 16.59 -2.08 30.53
N CYS A 411 16.55 -1.06 31.41
CA CYS A 411 16.34 -1.24 32.86
C CYS A 411 14.88 -0.87 33.20
N ASP A 412 14.07 -1.86 33.51
CA ASP A 412 12.66 -1.70 33.92
C ASP A 412 12.27 -2.58 35.11
N SER A 413 13.25 -2.90 35.99
CA SER A 413 13.06 -3.59 37.27
C SER A 413 12.58 -2.63 38.38
N ASP A 414 12.75 -2.98 39.66
CA ASP A 414 12.43 -2.12 40.78
C ASP A 414 13.23 -0.79 40.74
N ALA A 415 12.52 0.32 40.83
CA ALA A 415 13.08 1.67 40.70
C ALA A 415 14.33 1.94 41.55
N PRO A 416 14.44 1.48 42.86
CA PRO A 416 15.61 1.74 43.69
C PRO A 416 16.90 1.09 43.20
N ILE A 417 16.84 0.00 42.43
CA ILE A 417 18.04 -0.76 42.02
C ILE A 417 18.50 -0.42 40.60
N ARG A 418 17.70 0.29 39.79
CA ARG A 418 18.02 0.57 38.36
C ARG A 418 19.37 1.28 38.18
N GLY A 419 19.71 2.21 39.05
CA GLY A 419 21.02 2.83 39.03
C GLY A 419 22.18 1.86 39.33
N GLN A 420 21.95 0.85 40.17
CA GLN A 420 22.91 -0.21 40.45
C GLN A 420 23.03 -1.18 39.27
N GLU A 421 21.91 -1.51 38.61
CA GLU A 421 21.90 -2.33 37.39
C GLU A 421 22.72 -1.69 36.27
N VAL A 422 22.55 -0.40 36.04
CA VAL A 422 23.39 0.32 35.06
C VAL A 422 24.86 0.19 35.41
N ARG A 423 25.25 0.38 36.69
CA ARG A 423 26.67 0.20 37.12
C ARG A 423 27.14 -1.23 36.92
N HIS A 424 26.31 -2.22 37.25
CA HIS A 424 26.60 -3.64 37.11
C HIS A 424 26.90 -4.02 35.65
N PHE A 425 26.06 -3.58 34.71
CA PHE A 425 26.22 -3.93 33.28
C PHE A 425 27.12 -2.97 32.51
N LEU A 426 27.43 -1.77 33.02
CA LEU A 426 28.18 -0.76 32.29
C LEU A 426 29.55 -1.25 31.75
N PRO A 427 30.32 -2.11 32.46
CA PRO A 427 31.55 -2.69 31.92
C PRO A 427 31.34 -3.50 30.64
N GLN A 428 30.18 -4.19 30.51
CA GLN A 428 29.82 -5.02 29.35
C GLN A 428 29.17 -4.22 28.24
N VAL A 429 28.59 -3.03 28.50
CA VAL A 429 27.98 -2.19 27.47
C VAL A 429 29.03 -1.75 26.46
N ASN A 430 28.77 -1.94 25.19
CA ASN A 430 29.64 -1.53 24.08
C ASN A 430 29.95 -0.02 24.13
N PRO A 431 31.10 0.42 23.60
CA PRO A 431 31.31 1.81 23.25
C PRO A 431 30.16 2.21 22.32
N TYR A 432 29.48 3.33 22.56
CA TYR A 432 28.26 3.76 21.88
C TYR A 432 26.99 2.91 22.12
N GLY A 433 27.05 1.88 22.96
CA GLY A 433 25.87 1.12 23.38
C GLY A 433 24.87 2.01 24.09
N LEU A 434 23.57 1.74 23.86
CA LEU A 434 22.50 2.52 24.44
C LEU A 434 22.01 1.92 25.76
N ILE A 435 21.57 2.81 26.65
CA ILE A 435 21.00 2.47 27.95
C ILE A 435 19.66 3.18 28.05
N LEU A 436 18.60 2.42 28.27
CA LEU A 436 17.27 2.93 28.51
C LEU A 436 16.84 2.63 29.93
N MET A 437 16.23 3.62 30.61
CA MET A 437 15.67 3.43 31.95
C MET A 437 14.24 4.01 31.96
N HIS A 438 13.28 3.16 32.22
CA HIS A 438 11.88 3.58 32.33
C HIS A 438 11.60 4.19 33.70
N ASP A 439 10.43 4.83 33.91
CA ASP A 439 10.02 5.49 35.15
C ASP A 439 10.92 6.64 35.63
N ALA A 440 11.31 7.51 34.72
CA ALA A 440 12.23 8.62 34.99
C ALA A 440 11.55 10.00 34.87
N SER A 441 10.22 10.10 35.06
CA SER A 441 9.55 11.41 35.09
C SER A 441 9.86 12.19 36.36
N SER A 442 9.50 13.48 36.40
CA SER A 442 9.66 14.31 37.58
C SER A 442 8.80 13.85 38.78
N SER A 443 7.74 13.07 38.51
CA SER A 443 6.95 12.40 39.54
C SER A 443 7.59 11.10 40.06
N MET A 444 8.46 10.46 39.26
CA MET A 444 9.20 9.23 39.59
C MET A 444 10.68 9.52 39.82
N LYS A 445 10.96 10.26 40.89
CA LYS A 445 12.27 10.88 41.17
C LYS A 445 13.43 9.88 41.27
N THR A 446 13.21 8.70 41.85
CA THR A 446 14.27 7.73 42.14
C THR A 446 15.12 7.37 40.93
N VAL A 447 14.46 7.01 39.81
CA VAL A 447 15.19 6.61 38.59
C VAL A 447 15.81 7.84 37.90
N ARG A 448 15.08 8.97 37.87
CA ARG A 448 15.59 10.22 37.36
C ARG A 448 16.85 10.70 38.04
N GLU A 449 16.84 10.70 39.38
CA GLU A 449 17.98 11.09 40.18
C GLU A 449 19.20 10.14 39.97
N ALA A 450 18.95 8.83 39.92
CA ALA A 450 19.95 7.85 39.60
C ALA A 450 20.61 8.06 38.22
N ALA A 451 19.81 8.35 37.19
CA ALA A 451 20.33 8.62 35.86
C ALA A 451 21.17 9.92 35.81
N LEU A 452 20.69 10.99 36.45
CA LEU A 452 21.43 12.25 36.52
C LEU A 452 22.71 12.13 37.35
N GLN A 453 22.71 11.31 38.41
CA GLN A 453 23.91 11.00 39.17
C GLN A 453 24.95 10.28 38.31
N LEU A 454 24.56 9.24 37.57
CA LEU A 454 25.43 8.53 36.63
C LEU A 454 26.03 9.47 35.56
N GLU A 455 25.27 10.47 35.14
CA GLU A 455 25.74 11.49 34.20
C GLU A 455 26.74 12.44 34.85
N GLN A 456 26.48 12.91 36.08
CA GLN A 456 27.41 13.75 36.86
C GLN A 456 28.73 13.04 37.11
N GLU A 457 28.69 11.73 37.35
CA GLU A 457 29.90 10.90 37.49
C GLU A 457 30.65 10.68 36.16
N GLY A 458 30.10 11.18 35.04
CA GLY A 458 30.71 11.04 33.72
C GLY A 458 30.62 9.65 33.10
N LEU A 459 29.75 8.78 33.62
CA LEU A 459 29.61 7.40 33.16
C LEU A 459 28.77 7.28 31.91
N ILE A 460 27.70 8.08 31.83
CA ILE A 460 26.74 8.09 30.70
C ILE A 460 26.42 9.54 30.30
N SER A 461 25.85 9.72 29.11
CA SER A 461 25.20 10.96 28.67
C SER A 461 23.69 10.74 28.56
N VAL A 462 22.88 11.58 29.19
CA VAL A 462 21.45 11.36 29.42
C VAL A 462 20.60 12.30 28.56
N VAL A 463 19.54 11.76 27.97
CA VAL A 463 18.42 12.49 27.41
C VAL A 463 17.15 11.97 28.06
N LEU A 464 16.33 12.87 28.59
CA LEU A 464 15.03 12.55 29.20
C LEU A 464 13.93 12.74 28.17
N LEU A 465 13.21 11.68 27.83
CA LEU A 465 12.04 11.76 26.95
C LEU A 465 10.78 12.04 27.78
N PRO A 466 9.92 12.95 27.32
CA PRO A 466 8.75 13.44 28.08
C PRO A 466 7.54 12.50 27.92
N THR A 467 7.65 11.24 28.35
CA THR A 467 6.51 10.33 28.49
C THR A 467 5.86 10.49 29.86
N PRO A 468 4.62 10.02 30.08
CA PRO A 468 3.94 10.13 31.38
C PRO A 468 4.72 9.59 32.56
N ARG A 469 5.39 8.43 32.37
CA ARG A 469 6.26 7.83 33.38
C ARG A 469 7.73 8.26 33.23
N GLY A 470 8.10 8.83 32.06
CA GLY A 470 9.44 9.27 31.75
C GLY A 470 10.36 8.13 31.28
N LEU A 471 11.10 8.38 30.21
CA LEU A 471 12.09 7.45 29.69
C LEU A 471 13.45 8.13 29.57
N VAL A 472 14.47 7.57 30.17
CA VAL A 472 15.87 7.91 29.94
C VAL A 472 16.33 7.20 28.68
N VAL A 473 16.96 7.94 27.78
CA VAL A 473 17.83 7.40 26.71
C VAL A 473 19.22 7.88 26.99
N ALA A 474 20.15 6.97 27.24
CA ALA A 474 21.52 7.32 27.56
C ALA A 474 22.50 6.55 26.70
N GLN A 475 23.71 7.10 26.58
CA GLN A 475 24.85 6.45 25.94
C GLN A 475 26.05 6.41 26.87
N LYS A 476 26.75 5.27 26.86
CA LYS A 476 27.99 5.12 27.62
C LYS A 476 29.02 6.14 27.17
N ARG A 477 29.58 6.92 28.13
CA ARG A 477 30.70 7.82 27.83
C ARG A 477 31.98 7.03 27.66
N GLN A 478 32.75 7.37 26.65
CA GLN A 478 34.11 6.91 26.52
C GLN A 478 34.98 7.74 27.49
N GLY A 479 35.75 7.07 28.35
CA GLY A 479 36.75 7.75 29.15
C GLY A 479 37.66 8.61 28.25
N ARG A 480 37.86 9.88 28.59
CA ARG A 480 38.91 10.65 27.93
C ARG A 480 40.21 9.89 28.09
N LYS A 481 40.81 9.46 26.97
CA LYS A 481 42.18 8.97 26.92
C LYS A 481 43.12 10.09 27.29
#